data_eb0e1b8d30bc5cce3ab5b7e405a607d0
#
_entry.id   eb0e1b8d30bc5cce3ab5b7e405a607d0
#
_cell.length_a   1.000
_cell.length_b   1.000
_cell.length_c   1.000
_cell.angle_alpha   90.00
_cell.angle_beta   90.00
_cell.angle_gamma   90.00
#
_symmetry.space_group_name_H-M   'P 1'
#
loop_
_entity.id
_entity.type
_entity.pdbx_description
1 polymer ?
#
loop_
_entity_poly.entity_id
_entity_poly.type
_entity_poly.pdbx_seq_one_letter_code
_entity_poly.pdbx_strand_id
1 'polypeptide(L)'
;IGGWTIEPWEGTFYPDDLPKKRQLEYASSKLKTIEVNGTYYSTFTPATYAKWAAETPDGFVFSLKAIRFTTNRRVLGEAGESVAKFLQSGPSELGKKLGPIVWQFAPTKKFDPADFEAFLKLLPEKQDGVPLRHALEVRHPSFVVPEFAALARKYRAAVCYAHHFDYPEFADVTADFVYARLQRGQDDIPTAYKPAELDGWAKRAKVWAAGGMPDDLPLADDEAKVEKKPRDVFVYFIHE
;
A
#
# COMPACT_ATOMS: atom_id res chain seq x y z
N ILE A 1 0.59 -9.62 0.74
CA ILE A 1 0.33 -10.07 2.12
C ILE A 1 0.69 -8.99 3.12
N GLY A 2 0.05 -9.00 4.30
CA GLY A 2 0.20 -8.00 5.37
C GLY A 2 1.19 -8.41 6.45
N GLY A 3 2.44 -8.68 6.10
CA GLY A 3 3.48 -9.13 7.02
C GLY A 3 3.96 -10.55 6.73
N TRP A 4 4.82 -11.09 7.57
CA TRP A 4 5.38 -12.44 7.43
C TRP A 4 5.32 -13.26 8.73
N THR A 5 5.07 -12.65 9.88
CA THR A 5 4.88 -13.37 11.14
C THR A 5 3.40 -13.65 11.34
N ILE A 6 2.91 -14.72 10.70
CA ILE A 6 1.49 -15.09 10.66
C ILE A 6 1.39 -16.52 11.19
N GLU A 7 0.85 -16.68 12.41
CA GLU A 7 0.77 -17.95 13.10
C GLU A 7 0.07 -19.06 12.30
N PRO A 8 -1.08 -18.83 11.64
CA PRO A 8 -1.74 -19.85 10.80
C PRO A 8 -0.92 -20.34 9.59
N TRP A 9 0.20 -19.71 9.28
CA TRP A 9 1.09 -20.14 8.21
C TRP A 9 2.12 -21.16 8.67
N GLU A 10 2.29 -21.40 9.98
CA GLU A 10 3.14 -22.44 10.51
C GLU A 10 2.54 -23.82 10.13
N GLY A 11 3.33 -24.70 9.54
CA GLY A 11 2.87 -26.00 9.03
C GLY A 11 2.04 -25.97 7.74
N THR A 12 1.81 -24.78 7.14
CA THR A 12 1.09 -24.64 5.87
C THR A 12 1.96 -23.96 4.80
N PHE A 13 2.14 -22.66 4.91
CA PHE A 13 3.06 -21.92 4.04
C PHE A 13 4.52 -22.05 4.49
N TYR A 14 4.76 -22.03 5.80
CA TYR A 14 6.08 -22.28 6.38
C TYR A 14 6.25 -23.76 6.70
N PRO A 15 7.43 -24.38 6.37
CA PRO A 15 7.76 -25.71 6.85
C PRO A 15 7.70 -25.81 8.40
N ASP A 16 7.31 -26.96 8.91
CA ASP A 16 7.14 -27.19 10.36
C ASP A 16 8.42 -26.90 11.19
N ASP A 17 9.56 -27.15 10.59
CA ASP A 17 10.89 -26.99 11.21
C ASP A 17 11.52 -25.62 10.96
N LEU A 18 10.83 -24.68 10.28
CA LEU A 18 11.39 -23.36 9.97
C LEU A 18 11.43 -22.46 11.19
N PRO A 19 12.63 -22.04 11.67
CA PRO A 19 12.72 -21.11 12.78
C PRO A 19 12.04 -19.76 12.45
N LYS A 20 11.31 -19.17 13.42
CA LYS A 20 10.61 -17.88 13.25
C LYS A 20 11.51 -16.77 12.69
N LYS A 21 12.78 -16.71 13.10
CA LYS A 21 13.76 -15.74 12.61
C LYS A 21 14.07 -15.86 11.11
N ARG A 22 13.73 -16.99 10.47
CA ARG A 22 13.93 -17.23 9.03
C ARG A 22 12.65 -17.10 8.19
N GLN A 23 11.53 -16.74 8.82
CA GLN A 23 10.25 -16.60 8.11
C GLN A 23 10.30 -15.50 7.03
N LEU A 24 10.99 -14.38 7.29
CA LEU A 24 11.17 -13.32 6.27
C LEU A 24 11.98 -13.82 5.06
N GLU A 25 13.11 -14.49 5.32
CA GLU A 25 13.94 -15.10 4.27
C GLU A 25 13.13 -16.07 3.41
N TYR A 26 12.35 -16.95 4.06
CA TYR A 26 11.52 -17.91 3.35
C TYR A 26 10.40 -17.22 2.56
N ALA A 27 9.62 -16.34 3.19
CA ALA A 27 8.51 -15.65 2.53
C ALA A 27 9.00 -14.84 1.32
N SER A 28 10.12 -14.13 1.46
CA SER A 28 10.70 -13.34 0.36
C SER A 28 11.27 -14.18 -0.78
N SER A 29 11.59 -15.45 -0.54
CA SER A 29 11.96 -16.41 -1.59
C SER A 29 10.77 -16.86 -2.44
N LYS A 30 9.54 -16.76 -1.91
CA LYS A 30 8.30 -17.19 -2.56
C LYS A 30 7.49 -16.02 -3.12
N LEU A 31 7.61 -14.86 -2.52
CA LEU A 31 6.84 -13.66 -2.85
C LEU A 31 7.78 -12.56 -3.35
N LYS A 32 7.26 -11.64 -4.16
CA LYS A 32 8.03 -10.50 -4.68
C LYS A 32 7.92 -9.26 -3.81
N THR A 33 6.88 -9.19 -2.98
CA THR A 33 6.61 -8.04 -2.13
C THR A 33 5.80 -8.42 -0.88
N ILE A 34 6.01 -7.68 0.19
CA ILE A 34 5.25 -7.76 1.44
C ILE A 34 4.87 -6.33 1.87
N GLU A 35 3.62 -6.14 2.31
CA GLU A 35 3.18 -4.94 3.00
C GLU A 35 3.44 -5.10 4.50
N VAL A 36 4.23 -4.21 5.10
CA VAL A 36 4.59 -4.29 6.53
C VAL A 36 3.56 -3.54 7.36
N ASN A 37 2.62 -4.27 7.96
CA ASN A 37 1.59 -3.68 8.83
C ASN A 37 2.12 -3.27 10.21
N GLY A 38 3.20 -3.89 10.70
CA GLY A 38 3.80 -3.56 11.99
C GLY A 38 4.20 -2.09 12.13
N THR A 39 4.60 -1.45 11.04
CA THR A 39 4.98 -0.03 11.01
C THR A 39 3.81 0.94 11.25
N TYR A 40 2.57 0.48 11.12
CA TYR A 40 1.37 1.25 11.46
C TYR A 40 1.20 1.48 12.97
N TYR A 41 1.65 0.52 13.77
CA TYR A 41 1.46 0.53 15.23
C TYR A 41 2.65 1.13 15.96
N SER A 42 3.87 0.94 15.44
CA SER A 42 5.11 1.43 16.05
C SER A 42 6.16 1.76 14.98
N THR A 43 7.09 2.66 15.33
CA THR A 43 8.29 2.89 14.53
C THR A 43 9.33 1.82 14.84
N PHE A 44 10.11 1.45 13.83
CA PHE A 44 11.27 0.59 13.96
C PHE A 44 12.56 1.43 13.92
N THR A 45 13.71 0.81 14.11
CA THR A 45 15.01 1.46 14.04
C THR A 45 15.63 1.33 12.65
N PRO A 46 16.54 2.22 12.23
CA PRO A 46 17.29 2.07 10.98
C PRO A 46 17.93 0.69 10.84
N ALA A 47 18.54 0.16 11.92
CA ALA A 47 19.14 -1.17 11.94
C ALA A 47 18.14 -2.29 11.62
N THR A 48 16.87 -2.15 12.01
CA THR A 48 15.81 -3.12 11.69
C THR A 48 15.50 -3.13 10.21
N TYR A 49 15.36 -1.95 9.58
CA TYR A 49 15.11 -1.85 8.14
C TYR A 49 16.31 -2.35 7.32
N ALA A 50 17.54 -2.01 7.72
CA ALA A 50 18.76 -2.52 7.10
C ALA A 50 18.85 -4.04 7.18
N LYS A 51 18.48 -4.64 8.33
CA LYS A 51 18.39 -6.08 8.51
C LYS A 51 17.37 -6.71 7.55
N TRP A 52 16.15 -6.15 7.43
CA TRP A 52 15.15 -6.67 6.48
C TRP A 52 15.66 -6.60 5.04
N ALA A 53 16.35 -5.52 4.68
CA ALA A 53 16.97 -5.42 3.36
C ALA A 53 18.01 -6.50 3.12
N ALA A 54 18.85 -6.82 4.12
CA ALA A 54 19.88 -7.84 4.01
C ALA A 54 19.33 -9.27 3.97
N GLU A 55 18.20 -9.53 4.64
CA GLU A 55 17.58 -10.86 4.73
C GLU A 55 16.71 -11.26 3.52
N THR A 56 16.54 -10.37 2.55
CA THR A 56 15.68 -10.60 1.38
C THR A 56 16.46 -10.58 0.08
N PRO A 57 16.03 -11.31 -0.96
CA PRO A 57 16.74 -11.37 -2.24
C PRO A 57 16.70 -10.02 -3.00
N ASP A 58 17.58 -9.87 -3.97
CA ASP A 58 17.55 -8.76 -4.89
C ASP A 58 16.22 -8.70 -5.66
N GLY A 59 15.71 -7.48 -5.85
CA GLY A 59 14.41 -7.25 -6.49
C GLY A 59 13.19 -7.48 -5.60
N PHE A 60 13.37 -7.88 -4.34
CA PHE A 60 12.29 -7.91 -3.36
C PHE A 60 11.92 -6.48 -2.93
N VAL A 61 10.62 -6.23 -2.72
CA VAL A 61 10.13 -4.89 -2.37
C VAL A 61 9.28 -4.94 -1.10
N PHE A 62 9.56 -4.03 -0.16
CA PHE A 62 8.72 -3.79 1.01
C PHE A 62 7.80 -2.60 0.76
N SER A 63 6.50 -2.77 0.90
CA SER A 63 5.59 -1.66 1.14
C SER A 63 5.46 -1.45 2.65
N LEU A 64 5.43 -0.20 3.08
CA LEU A 64 5.30 0.14 4.51
C LEU A 64 3.97 0.81 4.75
N LYS A 65 3.29 0.44 5.83
CA LYS A 65 2.12 1.18 6.30
C LYS A 65 2.58 2.28 7.24
N ALA A 66 2.34 3.54 6.87
CA ALA A 66 2.74 4.68 7.69
C ALA A 66 2.08 4.62 9.07
N ILE A 67 2.81 5.09 10.09
CA ILE A 67 2.31 5.05 11.47
C ILE A 67 0.98 5.81 11.61
N ARG A 68 0.02 5.22 12.31
CA ARG A 68 -1.36 5.72 12.43
C ARG A 68 -1.48 7.18 12.91
N PHE A 69 -0.53 7.68 13.68
CA PHE A 69 -0.53 9.05 14.17
C PHE A 69 -0.37 10.12 13.09
N THR A 70 0.02 9.73 11.86
CA THR A 70 0.09 10.64 10.71
C THR A 70 -1.28 10.94 10.11
N THR A 71 -2.19 9.97 10.11
CA THR A 71 -3.50 10.04 9.43
C THR A 71 -4.69 10.03 10.38
N ASN A 72 -4.55 9.45 11.60
CA ASN A 72 -5.61 9.40 12.61
C ASN A 72 -5.63 10.68 13.45
N ARG A 73 -5.93 11.83 12.82
CA ARG A 73 -6.02 13.13 13.47
C ARG A 73 -7.10 14.00 12.86
N ARG A 74 -7.53 15.00 13.65
CA ARG A 74 -8.60 15.90 13.23
C ARG A 74 -8.17 16.78 12.05
N VAL A 75 -7.00 17.41 12.16
CA VAL A 75 -6.41 18.28 11.14
C VAL A 75 -5.19 17.60 10.55
N LEU A 76 -5.27 17.19 9.28
CA LEU A 76 -4.21 16.44 8.60
C LEU A 76 -2.98 17.33 8.32
N GLY A 77 -3.19 18.61 8.02
CA GLY A 77 -2.11 19.56 7.80
C GLY A 77 -1.15 19.72 8.98
N GLU A 78 -1.56 19.33 10.21
CA GLU A 78 -0.72 19.33 11.41
C GLU A 78 0.12 18.04 11.58
N ALA A 79 0.14 17.13 10.59
CA ALA A 79 0.84 15.86 10.69
C ALA A 79 2.37 15.95 10.53
N GLY A 80 2.92 17.11 10.26
CA GLY A 80 4.34 17.29 9.86
C GLY A 80 5.34 16.61 10.77
N GLU A 81 5.23 16.80 12.09
CA GLU A 81 6.12 16.16 13.07
C GLU A 81 5.99 14.62 13.02
N SER A 82 4.76 14.09 12.93
CA SER A 82 4.52 12.64 12.89
C SER A 82 5.02 12.02 11.59
N VAL A 83 4.86 12.70 10.44
CA VAL A 83 5.40 12.29 9.15
C VAL A 83 6.93 12.28 9.21
N ALA A 84 7.55 13.36 9.69
CA ALA A 84 9.00 13.45 9.82
C ALA A 84 9.54 12.33 10.74
N LYS A 85 8.93 12.12 11.91
CA LYS A 85 9.33 11.07 12.83
C LYS A 85 9.25 9.67 12.21
N PHE A 86 8.20 9.39 11.45
CA PHE A 86 8.08 8.11 10.74
C PHE A 86 9.18 7.95 9.69
N LEU A 87 9.42 8.94 8.85
CA LEU A 87 10.43 8.87 7.79
C LEU A 87 11.85 8.80 8.36
N GLN A 88 12.14 9.51 9.46
CA GLN A 88 13.43 9.50 10.15
C GLN A 88 13.66 8.21 10.96
N SER A 89 12.65 7.36 11.15
CA SER A 89 12.82 6.08 11.86
C SER A 89 13.62 5.04 11.07
N GLY A 90 13.94 5.31 9.80
CA GLY A 90 14.88 4.54 8.99
C GLY A 90 14.32 3.80 7.77
N PRO A 91 13.11 4.07 7.24
CA PRO A 91 12.62 3.42 6.01
C PRO A 91 13.58 3.50 4.83
N SER A 92 14.36 4.58 4.73
CA SER A 92 15.40 4.79 3.70
C SER A 92 16.50 3.73 3.69
N GLU A 93 16.74 3.03 4.81
CA GLU A 93 17.70 1.92 4.89
C GLU A 93 17.31 0.71 4.02
N LEU A 94 16.05 0.62 3.60
CA LEU A 94 15.61 -0.38 2.62
C LEU A 94 16.19 -0.09 1.22
N GLY A 95 16.64 1.13 0.94
CA GLY A 95 17.24 1.53 -0.33
C GLY A 95 16.32 1.18 -1.52
N LYS A 96 16.85 0.42 -2.49
CA LYS A 96 16.09 -0.03 -3.68
C LYS A 96 14.91 -0.97 -3.36
N LYS A 97 14.87 -1.54 -2.15
CA LYS A 97 13.80 -2.42 -1.68
C LYS A 97 12.65 -1.64 -1.01
N LEU A 98 12.76 -0.32 -0.87
CA LEU A 98 11.65 0.52 -0.41
C LEU A 98 10.62 0.66 -1.54
N GLY A 99 9.46 0.09 -1.32
CA GLY A 99 8.27 0.24 -2.14
C GLY A 99 7.37 1.39 -1.68
N PRO A 100 6.09 1.36 -2.05
CA PRO A 100 5.15 2.39 -1.65
C PRO A 100 4.95 2.46 -0.13
N ILE A 101 4.74 3.67 0.37
CA ILE A 101 4.30 3.94 1.74
C ILE A 101 2.79 4.19 1.69
N VAL A 102 2.02 3.37 2.41
CA VAL A 102 0.56 3.48 2.49
C VAL A 102 0.16 4.38 3.64
N TRP A 103 -0.56 5.43 3.32
CA TRP A 103 -1.19 6.36 4.27
C TRP A 103 -2.66 5.99 4.38
N GLN A 104 -3.02 5.27 5.46
CA GLN A 104 -4.38 4.79 5.68
C GLN A 104 -5.15 5.79 6.54
N PHE A 105 -6.27 6.29 6.02
CA PHE A 105 -7.16 7.22 6.70
C PHE A 105 -8.33 6.49 7.37
N ALA A 106 -8.72 6.94 8.56
CA ALA A 106 -9.81 6.34 9.29
C ALA A 106 -11.16 6.47 8.54
N PRO A 107 -12.11 5.52 8.71
CA PRO A 107 -13.44 5.60 8.10
C PRO A 107 -14.24 6.86 8.48
N THR A 108 -13.90 7.48 9.61
CA THR A 108 -14.53 8.71 10.10
C THR A 108 -13.93 9.99 9.49
N LYS A 109 -12.78 9.88 8.79
CA LYS A 109 -12.13 11.05 8.18
C LYS A 109 -12.84 11.41 6.89
N LYS A 110 -13.56 12.52 6.89
CA LYS A 110 -14.19 13.07 5.69
C LYS A 110 -13.17 13.82 4.83
N PHE A 111 -13.43 13.89 3.54
CA PHE A 111 -12.65 14.69 2.62
C PHE A 111 -12.90 16.18 2.86
N ASP A 112 -11.82 16.88 3.12
CA ASP A 112 -11.72 18.34 3.12
C ASP A 112 -10.55 18.68 2.20
N PRO A 113 -10.77 19.29 1.03
CA PRO A 113 -9.73 19.52 0.03
C PRO A 113 -8.54 20.30 0.56
N ALA A 114 -8.78 21.34 1.37
CA ALA A 114 -7.73 22.21 1.89
C ALA A 114 -6.85 21.49 2.92
N ASP A 115 -7.47 20.78 3.88
CA ASP A 115 -6.77 19.98 4.89
C ASP A 115 -6.02 18.81 4.25
N PHE A 116 -6.64 18.17 3.24
CA PHE A 116 -6.03 17.05 2.54
C PHE A 116 -4.84 17.50 1.69
N GLU A 117 -4.96 18.62 0.97
CA GLU A 117 -3.84 19.18 0.21
C GLU A 117 -2.70 19.62 1.14
N ALA A 118 -3.02 20.19 2.31
CA ALA A 118 -2.01 20.53 3.32
C ALA A 118 -1.23 19.28 3.79
N PHE A 119 -1.92 18.14 3.96
CA PHE A 119 -1.26 16.86 4.26
C PHE A 119 -0.34 16.39 3.11
N LEU A 120 -0.82 16.42 1.88
CA LEU A 120 -0.02 15.99 0.72
C LEU A 120 1.27 16.81 0.57
N LYS A 121 1.25 18.09 0.91
CA LYS A 121 2.44 18.95 0.94
C LYS A 121 3.48 18.54 1.98
N LEU A 122 3.11 17.77 2.99
CA LEU A 122 4.03 17.25 4.02
C LEU A 122 4.80 16.01 3.53
N LEU A 123 4.35 15.36 2.45
CA LEU A 123 4.94 14.12 1.94
C LEU A 123 6.12 14.45 1.02
N PRO A 124 7.36 14.16 1.41
CA PRO A 124 8.52 14.46 0.58
C PRO A 124 8.66 13.46 -0.58
N GLU A 125 9.22 13.91 -1.69
CA GLU A 125 9.53 13.04 -2.84
C GLU A 125 10.72 12.10 -2.58
N LYS A 126 11.58 12.44 -1.60
CA LYS A 126 12.79 11.67 -1.24
C LYS A 126 13.07 11.76 0.25
N GLN A 127 13.69 10.70 0.79
CA GLN A 127 14.28 10.69 2.13
C GLN A 127 15.69 10.09 2.02
N ASP A 128 16.71 10.78 2.52
CA ASP A 128 18.13 10.35 2.49
C ASP A 128 18.59 9.89 1.09
N GLY A 129 18.14 10.60 0.04
CA GLY A 129 18.42 10.27 -1.36
C GLY A 129 17.57 9.16 -1.96
N VAL A 130 16.77 8.42 -1.17
CA VAL A 130 15.89 7.37 -1.64
C VAL A 130 14.55 7.97 -2.08
N PRO A 131 14.10 7.73 -3.34
CA PRO A 131 12.78 8.16 -3.81
C PRO A 131 11.67 7.52 -3.00
N LEU A 132 10.63 8.30 -2.66
CA LEU A 132 9.45 7.84 -1.96
C LEU A 132 8.25 7.76 -2.91
N ARG A 133 7.46 6.71 -2.76
CA ARG A 133 6.18 6.50 -3.45
C ARG A 133 5.07 6.47 -2.41
N HIS A 134 4.04 7.30 -2.58
CA HIS A 134 2.96 7.44 -1.63
C HIS A 134 1.67 6.84 -2.17
N ALA A 135 1.01 5.99 -1.38
CA ALA A 135 -0.29 5.42 -1.66
C ALA A 135 -1.31 5.88 -0.60
N LEU A 136 -2.50 6.27 -1.02
CA LEU A 136 -3.53 6.87 -0.17
C LEU A 136 -4.71 5.90 -0.04
N GLU A 137 -4.89 5.28 1.11
CA GLU A 137 -6.05 4.43 1.40
C GLU A 137 -7.10 5.22 2.18
N VAL A 138 -8.11 5.71 1.47
CA VAL A 138 -9.24 6.45 2.04
C VAL A 138 -10.42 5.53 2.28
N ARG A 139 -11.13 5.72 3.39
CA ARG A 139 -12.17 4.79 3.86
C ARG A 139 -13.56 5.46 4.03
N HIS A 140 -13.67 6.74 3.74
CA HIS A 140 -14.94 7.47 3.82
C HIS A 140 -15.49 7.77 2.41
N PRO A 141 -16.80 7.59 2.13
CA PRO A 141 -17.35 7.77 0.79
C PRO A 141 -17.24 9.21 0.24
N SER A 142 -17.02 10.22 1.08
CA SER A 142 -16.80 11.59 0.62
C SER A 142 -15.54 11.78 -0.23
N PHE A 143 -14.64 10.79 -0.30
CA PHE A 143 -13.47 10.81 -1.16
C PHE A 143 -13.76 10.37 -2.60
N VAL A 144 -14.94 9.82 -2.89
CA VAL A 144 -15.31 9.39 -4.24
C VAL A 144 -15.78 10.61 -5.04
N VAL A 145 -14.85 11.49 -5.35
CA VAL A 145 -15.08 12.74 -6.09
C VAL A 145 -13.88 13.07 -6.99
N PRO A 146 -14.08 13.65 -8.17
CA PRO A 146 -13.00 14.00 -9.09
C PRO A 146 -11.93 14.89 -8.47
N GLU A 147 -12.31 15.78 -7.56
CA GLU A 147 -11.40 16.69 -6.88
C GLU A 147 -10.33 15.96 -6.06
N PHE A 148 -10.70 14.86 -5.37
CA PHE A 148 -9.73 14.03 -4.66
C PHE A 148 -8.75 13.35 -5.62
N ALA A 149 -9.26 12.73 -6.69
CA ALA A 149 -8.42 12.10 -7.70
C ALA A 149 -7.46 13.10 -8.36
N ALA A 150 -7.94 14.33 -8.64
CA ALA A 150 -7.10 15.40 -9.17
C ALA A 150 -6.00 15.83 -8.21
N LEU A 151 -6.29 15.95 -6.90
CA LEU A 151 -5.27 16.23 -5.88
C LEU A 151 -4.24 15.11 -5.80
N ALA A 152 -4.68 13.85 -5.77
CA ALA A 152 -3.75 12.70 -5.75
C ALA A 152 -2.81 12.72 -6.97
N ARG A 153 -3.32 13.01 -8.18
CA ARG A 153 -2.50 13.17 -9.41
C ARG A 153 -1.50 14.32 -9.30
N LYS A 154 -1.95 15.48 -8.81
CA LYS A 154 -1.11 16.67 -8.63
C LYS A 154 0.12 16.37 -7.78
N TYR A 155 -0.04 15.55 -6.74
CA TYR A 155 1.05 15.15 -5.83
C TYR A 155 1.64 13.78 -6.14
N ARG A 156 1.30 13.16 -7.29
CA ARG A 156 1.80 11.86 -7.74
C ARG A 156 1.62 10.75 -6.69
N ALA A 157 0.59 10.85 -5.86
CA ALA A 157 0.22 9.84 -4.89
C ALA A 157 -0.78 8.86 -5.51
N ALA A 158 -0.54 7.55 -5.37
CA ALA A 158 -1.46 6.55 -5.89
C ALA A 158 -2.71 6.47 -5.01
N VAL A 159 -3.88 6.53 -5.60
CA VAL A 159 -5.09 6.10 -4.92
C VAL A 159 -4.99 4.60 -4.70
N CYS A 160 -5.16 4.16 -3.45
CA CYS A 160 -5.22 2.75 -3.12
C CYS A 160 -6.60 2.20 -3.49
N TYR A 161 -6.66 1.27 -4.45
CA TYR A 161 -7.87 0.51 -4.68
C TYR A 161 -8.08 -0.46 -3.52
N ALA A 162 -9.14 -0.27 -2.74
CA ALA A 162 -9.48 -1.11 -1.60
C ALA A 162 -10.71 -1.98 -1.93
N HIS A 163 -10.48 -3.27 -2.23
CA HIS A 163 -11.55 -4.26 -2.41
C HIS A 163 -12.03 -4.71 -1.04
N HIS A 164 -12.94 -3.93 -0.43
CA HIS A 164 -13.44 -4.12 0.93
C HIS A 164 -14.97 -4.11 0.97
N PHE A 165 -15.58 -4.76 1.96
CA PHE A 165 -17.05 -4.81 2.08
C PHE A 165 -17.64 -3.46 2.49
N ASP A 166 -16.93 -2.69 3.33
CA ASP A 166 -17.47 -1.49 3.99
C ASP A 166 -16.89 -0.17 3.46
N TYR A 167 -15.80 -0.21 2.69
CA TYR A 167 -15.11 1.00 2.22
C TYR A 167 -15.38 1.29 0.75
N PRO A 168 -15.30 2.56 0.33
CA PRO A 168 -15.53 2.91 -1.06
C PRO A 168 -14.46 2.29 -1.96
N GLU A 169 -14.91 1.79 -3.11
CA GLU A 169 -14.07 1.26 -4.17
C GLU A 169 -13.99 2.22 -5.33
N PHE A 170 -12.80 2.64 -5.71
CA PHE A 170 -12.55 3.35 -6.95
C PHE A 170 -11.09 3.16 -7.37
N ALA A 171 -10.86 3.02 -8.68
CA ALA A 171 -9.62 2.52 -9.25
C ALA A 171 -8.87 3.57 -10.06
N ASP A 172 -9.00 4.84 -9.69
CA ASP A 172 -8.34 5.95 -10.38
C ASP A 172 -6.82 5.77 -10.36
N VAL A 173 -6.22 5.82 -11.54
CA VAL A 173 -4.76 5.83 -11.67
C VAL A 173 -4.27 7.26 -11.53
N THR A 174 -3.58 7.54 -10.43
CA THR A 174 -3.16 8.89 -10.04
C THR A 174 -1.65 9.05 -9.89
N ALA A 175 -0.88 7.96 -10.06
CA ALA A 175 0.58 7.93 -10.00
C ALA A 175 1.16 7.05 -11.11
N ASP A 176 2.48 6.93 -11.15
CA ASP A 176 3.21 6.05 -12.06
C ASP A 176 3.25 4.57 -11.62
N PHE A 177 2.50 4.25 -10.58
CA PHE A 177 2.27 2.89 -10.10
C PHE A 177 0.81 2.72 -9.63
N VAL A 178 0.38 1.47 -9.46
CA VAL A 178 -0.92 1.11 -8.89
C VAL A 178 -0.72 0.38 -7.58
N TYR A 179 -1.59 0.66 -6.61
CA TYR A 179 -1.63 0.01 -5.32
C TYR A 179 -3.03 -0.53 -5.03
N ALA A 180 -3.16 -1.85 -4.86
CA ALA A 180 -4.43 -2.50 -4.61
C ALA A 180 -4.35 -3.40 -3.36
N ARG A 181 -5.34 -3.28 -2.49
CA ARG A 181 -5.55 -4.12 -1.31
C ARG A 181 -6.83 -4.93 -1.48
N LEU A 182 -6.70 -6.23 -1.59
CA LEU A 182 -7.80 -7.18 -1.77
C LEU A 182 -8.14 -7.78 -0.41
N GLN A 183 -9.26 -7.33 0.18
CA GLN A 183 -9.64 -7.56 1.57
C GLN A 183 -10.98 -8.30 1.72
N ARG A 184 -11.51 -8.89 0.63
CA ARG A 184 -12.75 -9.70 0.65
C ARG A 184 -12.48 -11.21 0.63
N GLY A 185 -11.33 -11.62 1.17
CA GLY A 185 -11.04 -13.04 1.37
C GLY A 185 -12.09 -13.69 2.29
N GLN A 186 -12.44 -14.95 2.01
CA GLN A 186 -13.42 -15.72 2.76
C GLN A 186 -12.73 -16.92 3.41
N ASP A 187 -12.99 -17.18 4.69
CA ASP A 187 -12.33 -18.23 5.48
C ASP A 187 -12.73 -19.63 5.03
N ASP A 188 -13.93 -19.80 4.46
CA ASP A 188 -14.44 -21.07 3.93
C ASP A 188 -13.89 -21.43 2.54
N ILE A 189 -13.10 -20.51 1.93
CA ILE A 189 -12.43 -20.74 0.65
C ILE A 189 -10.94 -20.95 0.89
N PRO A 190 -10.37 -22.15 0.58
CA PRO A 190 -8.95 -22.45 0.87
C PRO A 190 -7.94 -21.43 0.32
N THR A 191 -8.29 -20.76 -0.77
CA THR A 191 -7.46 -19.71 -1.42
C THR A 191 -7.94 -18.31 -1.07
N ALA A 192 -8.81 -18.16 -0.07
CA ALA A 192 -9.49 -16.93 0.33
C ALA A 192 -10.40 -16.30 -0.75
N TYR A 193 -10.11 -16.51 -2.01
CA TYR A 193 -10.86 -16.07 -3.19
C TYR A 193 -11.12 -17.27 -4.09
N LYS A 194 -12.25 -17.30 -4.79
CA LYS A 194 -12.52 -18.34 -5.81
C LYS A 194 -11.51 -18.23 -6.95
N PRO A 195 -11.15 -19.34 -7.62
CA PRO A 195 -10.19 -19.32 -8.72
C PRO A 195 -10.53 -18.31 -9.83
N ALA A 196 -11.80 -18.19 -10.22
CA ALA A 196 -12.24 -17.22 -11.22
C ALA A 196 -12.05 -15.75 -10.77
N GLU A 197 -12.17 -15.46 -9.47
CA GLU A 197 -11.90 -14.13 -8.92
C GLU A 197 -10.39 -13.82 -8.96
N LEU A 198 -9.54 -14.79 -8.62
CA LEU A 198 -8.08 -14.66 -8.74
C LEU A 198 -7.65 -14.43 -10.19
N ASP A 199 -8.24 -15.16 -11.15
CA ASP A 199 -8.01 -14.93 -12.58
C ASP A 199 -8.46 -13.54 -13.03
N GLY A 200 -9.58 -13.06 -12.51
CA GLY A 200 -10.06 -11.68 -12.73
C GLY A 200 -9.06 -10.65 -12.22
N TRP A 201 -8.55 -10.82 -11.00
CA TRP A 201 -7.53 -9.92 -10.43
C TRP A 201 -6.22 -9.97 -11.19
N ALA A 202 -5.79 -11.15 -11.64
CA ALA A 202 -4.62 -11.30 -12.49
C ALA A 202 -4.77 -10.57 -13.84
N LYS A 203 -5.95 -10.58 -14.45
CA LYS A 203 -6.26 -9.82 -15.69
C LYS A 203 -6.20 -8.32 -15.44
N ARG A 204 -6.87 -7.81 -14.39
CA ARG A 204 -6.84 -6.39 -14.02
C ARG A 204 -5.42 -5.90 -13.74
N ALA A 205 -4.61 -6.68 -12.99
CA ALA A 205 -3.21 -6.36 -12.73
C ALA A 205 -2.39 -6.25 -14.04
N LYS A 206 -2.62 -7.13 -15.02
CA LYS A 206 -1.97 -7.06 -16.34
C LYS A 206 -2.39 -5.81 -17.12
N VAL A 207 -3.67 -5.43 -17.07
CA VAL A 207 -4.17 -4.19 -17.71
C VAL A 207 -3.49 -2.98 -17.10
N TRP A 208 -3.43 -2.86 -15.77
CA TRP A 208 -2.72 -1.79 -15.08
C TRP A 208 -1.22 -1.77 -15.44
N ALA A 209 -0.55 -2.92 -15.41
CA ALA A 209 0.89 -3.03 -15.73
C ALA A 209 1.20 -2.63 -17.17
N ALA A 210 0.31 -2.91 -18.12
CA ALA A 210 0.43 -2.49 -19.51
C ALA A 210 0.11 -0.98 -19.75
N GLY A 211 -0.25 -0.25 -18.69
CA GLY A 211 -0.55 1.16 -18.76
C GLY A 211 -2.02 1.49 -18.98
N GLY A 212 -2.90 0.49 -19.01
CA GLY A 212 -4.35 0.66 -19.10
C GLY A 212 -5.03 0.91 -17.76
N MET A 213 -6.36 0.97 -17.79
CA MET A 213 -7.26 0.89 -16.66
C MET A 213 -8.28 -0.22 -16.93
N PRO A 214 -8.57 -1.12 -15.98
CA PRO A 214 -9.69 -2.06 -16.09
C PRO A 214 -11.01 -1.29 -16.29
N ASP A 215 -11.82 -1.73 -17.21
CA ASP A 215 -13.10 -1.10 -17.59
C ASP A 215 -14.28 -1.54 -16.71
N ASP A 216 -14.04 -2.54 -15.87
CA ASP A 216 -15.01 -3.14 -14.94
C ASP A 216 -14.86 -2.64 -13.49
N LEU A 217 -14.01 -1.66 -13.23
CA LEU A 217 -13.82 -1.06 -11.90
C LEU A 217 -14.36 0.38 -11.86
N PRO A 218 -15.00 0.78 -10.75
CA PRO A 218 -15.53 2.14 -10.61
C PRO A 218 -14.38 3.16 -10.52
N LEU A 219 -14.66 4.38 -10.96
CA LEU A 219 -13.76 5.54 -10.88
C LEU A 219 -14.45 6.67 -10.14
N ALA A 220 -13.67 7.51 -9.46
CA ALA A 220 -14.14 8.79 -8.91
C ALA A 220 -14.09 9.91 -9.96
N ASP A 221 -13.21 9.76 -10.97
CA ASP A 221 -13.00 10.71 -12.06
C ASP A 221 -12.86 9.95 -13.39
N ASP A 222 -13.99 9.66 -14.02
CA ASP A 222 -14.08 8.92 -15.27
C ASP A 222 -13.73 9.77 -16.52
N GLU A 223 -13.65 11.09 -16.38
CA GLU A 223 -13.25 12.00 -17.46
C GLU A 223 -11.71 12.16 -17.56
N ALA A 224 -10.98 11.72 -16.55
CA ALA A 224 -9.54 11.93 -16.51
C ALA A 224 -8.79 11.11 -17.57
N LYS A 225 -7.92 11.80 -18.31
CA LYS A 225 -7.01 11.16 -19.25
C LYS A 225 -5.78 10.65 -18.51
N VAL A 226 -5.60 9.33 -18.50
CA VAL A 226 -4.43 8.66 -17.93
C VAL A 226 -3.45 8.33 -19.05
N GLU A 227 -2.19 8.69 -18.85
CA GLU A 227 -1.13 8.36 -19.80
C GLU A 227 -0.97 6.84 -19.90
N LYS A 228 -1.05 6.32 -21.13
CA LYS A 228 -0.88 4.88 -21.39
C LYS A 228 0.60 4.52 -21.45
N LYS A 229 1.18 4.22 -20.28
CA LYS A 229 2.57 3.75 -20.13
C LYS A 229 2.64 2.60 -19.15
N PRO A 230 3.57 1.64 -19.34
CA PRO A 230 3.82 0.58 -18.36
C PRO A 230 4.09 1.15 -16.97
N ARG A 231 3.58 0.47 -15.93
CA ARG A 231 3.74 0.89 -14.53
C ARG A 231 3.86 -0.29 -13.60
N ASP A 232 4.47 -0.06 -12.46
CA ASP A 232 4.49 -1.03 -11.36
C ASP A 232 3.09 -1.24 -10.79
N VAL A 233 2.76 -2.48 -10.46
CA VAL A 233 1.48 -2.84 -9.84
C VAL A 233 1.72 -3.63 -8.57
N PHE A 234 1.28 -3.09 -7.44
CA PHE A 234 1.35 -3.70 -6.13
C PHE A 234 -0.04 -4.21 -5.75
N VAL A 235 -0.19 -5.53 -5.65
CA VAL A 235 -1.45 -6.16 -5.24
C VAL A 235 -1.21 -6.96 -3.97
N TYR A 236 -1.91 -6.61 -2.92
CA TYR A 236 -1.82 -7.27 -1.63
C TYR A 236 -3.13 -7.94 -1.27
N PHE A 237 -3.08 -9.23 -1.03
CA PHE A 237 -4.17 -9.98 -0.42
C PHE A 237 -4.03 -9.82 1.09
N ILE A 238 -5.00 -9.14 1.69
CA ILE A 238 -5.01 -8.78 3.11
C ILE A 238 -6.23 -9.44 3.73
N HIS A 239 -6.02 -10.16 4.82
CA HIS A 239 -7.07 -10.64 5.69
C HIS A 239 -6.95 -9.84 7.01
N GLU A 240 -8.02 -9.16 7.40
CA GLU A 240 -8.11 -8.41 8.67
C GLU A 240 -8.98 -9.15 9.67
#